data_10520ecb537cebc36b81322bbd1984ed
#
_entry.id   10520ecb537cebc36b81322bbd1984ed
#
_cell.length_a   1.000
_cell.length_b   1.000
_cell.length_c   1.000
_cell.angle_alpha   90.00
_cell.angle_beta   90.00
_cell.angle_gamma   90.00
#
_symmetry.space_group_name_H-M   'P 1'
#
loop_
_entity.id
_entity.type
_entity.pdbx_description
1 polymer ?
#
loop_
_entity_poly.entity_id
_entity_poly.type
_entity_poly.pdbx_seq_one_letter_code
_entity_poly.pdbx_strand_id
1 'polypeptide(L)'
;MKLLLSYIIGLFLILSLSACHDGGNATTLLHQADSLMQEFPDSALSLLESISHPEKLSGSERADYAIFLTRARTKLYVHESSDSLIRFAVDYYKRSWNNERKMQAYYYRGCVYRDMRCMDLAVKDFLQALKVIPKESEYLYLGAIYENLAGCYAEQNLYKDAMHAHHKAHEIYIKQKKDDGLFYAVRGIGYVFMLQHQLDSALVYYQKALD
;
A
#
# COMPACT_ATOMS: atom_id res chain seq x y z
N MET A 1 28.97 35.01 -41.26
CA MET A 1 28.93 33.54 -41.12
C MET A 1 29.38 33.01 -39.75
N LYS A 2 30.50 33.47 -39.18
CA LYS A 2 30.98 33.03 -37.84
C LYS A 2 30.07 33.46 -36.67
N LEU A 3 29.43 34.63 -36.71
CA LEU A 3 28.49 35.09 -35.69
C LEU A 3 27.16 34.32 -35.66
N LEU A 4 26.65 33.93 -36.83
CA LEU A 4 25.42 33.11 -36.90
C LEU A 4 25.63 31.71 -36.34
N LEU A 5 26.77 31.10 -36.58
CA LEU A 5 27.17 29.79 -36.07
C LEU A 5 27.29 29.81 -34.53
N SER A 6 27.82 30.88 -33.95
CA SER A 6 27.96 31.07 -32.51
C SER A 6 26.57 31.19 -31.82
N TYR A 7 25.60 31.86 -32.47
CA TYR A 7 24.21 31.97 -31.95
C TYR A 7 23.47 30.61 -31.98
N ILE A 8 23.68 29.82 -33.05
CA ILE A 8 23.06 28.50 -33.19
C ILE A 8 23.62 27.53 -32.17
N ILE A 9 24.93 27.56 -31.90
CA ILE A 9 25.59 26.70 -30.88
C ILE A 9 25.14 27.13 -29.49
N GLY A 10 25.01 28.44 -29.20
CA GLY A 10 24.48 28.96 -27.95
C GLY A 10 23.03 28.57 -27.70
N LEU A 11 22.18 28.58 -28.73
CA LEU A 11 20.77 28.18 -28.65
C LEU A 11 20.61 26.66 -28.42
N PHE A 12 21.47 25.83 -29.03
CA PHE A 12 21.48 24.38 -28.81
C PHE A 12 21.96 23.99 -27.41
N LEU A 13 22.92 24.75 -26.82
CA LEU A 13 23.37 24.52 -25.45
C LEU A 13 22.31 24.88 -24.41
N ILE A 14 21.48 25.90 -24.67
CA ILE A 14 20.39 26.29 -23.76
C ILE A 14 19.23 25.29 -23.79
N LEU A 15 18.96 24.69 -24.95
CA LEU A 15 17.91 23.67 -25.11
C LEU A 15 18.29 22.31 -24.51
N SER A 16 19.60 22.01 -24.38
CA SER A 16 20.06 20.76 -23.75
C SER A 16 20.07 20.78 -22.23
N LEU A 17 19.97 21.96 -21.60
CA LEU A 17 19.92 22.10 -20.13
C LEU A 17 18.50 21.94 -19.56
N SER A 18 17.45 22.00 -20.39
CA SER A 18 16.06 21.84 -19.94
C SER A 18 15.59 20.38 -19.87
N ALA A 19 16.35 19.42 -20.37
CA ALA A 19 15.93 18.02 -20.46
C ALA A 19 16.36 17.15 -19.28
N CYS A 20 17.21 17.64 -18.35
CA CYS A 20 17.77 16.87 -17.24
C CYS A 20 17.24 17.23 -15.85
N HIS A 21 16.21 18.09 -15.72
CA HIS A 21 15.79 18.56 -14.40
C HIS A 21 14.58 17.84 -13.79
N ASP A 22 13.80 17.08 -14.58
CA ASP A 22 12.59 16.43 -14.08
C ASP A 22 12.86 15.12 -13.30
N GLY A 23 13.84 14.31 -13.71
CA GLY A 23 14.13 13.02 -13.05
C GLY A 23 14.68 13.17 -11.63
N GLY A 24 15.61 14.12 -11.40
CA GLY A 24 16.21 14.37 -10.08
C GLY A 24 15.19 14.93 -9.08
N ASN A 25 14.17 15.64 -9.54
CA ASN A 25 13.09 16.16 -8.70
C ASN A 25 12.12 15.04 -8.29
N ALA A 26 11.72 14.16 -9.21
CA ALA A 26 10.78 13.07 -8.92
C ALA A 26 11.34 12.08 -7.89
N THR A 27 12.59 11.63 -8.03
CA THR A 27 13.25 10.75 -7.05
C THR A 27 13.27 11.37 -5.65
N THR A 28 13.59 12.66 -5.56
CA THR A 28 13.61 13.39 -4.28
C THR A 28 12.21 13.45 -3.67
N LEU A 29 11.18 13.78 -4.46
CA LEU A 29 9.79 13.82 -3.99
C LEU A 29 9.30 12.42 -3.55
N LEU A 30 9.67 11.35 -4.25
CA LEU A 30 9.36 9.97 -3.85
C LEU A 30 9.96 9.61 -2.49
N HIS A 31 11.24 9.97 -2.26
CA HIS A 31 11.89 9.74 -0.97
C HIS A 31 11.25 10.55 0.17
N GLN A 32 10.94 11.82 -0.08
CA GLN A 32 10.24 12.65 0.90
C GLN A 32 8.84 12.10 1.22
N ALA A 33 8.08 11.69 0.21
CA ALA A 33 6.77 11.09 0.41
C ALA A 33 6.84 9.79 1.22
N ASP A 34 7.82 8.91 0.95
CA ASP A 34 8.00 7.66 1.72
C ASP A 34 8.31 7.96 3.19
N SER A 35 9.16 8.97 3.48
CA SER A 35 9.51 9.36 4.85
C SER A 35 8.31 9.94 5.64
N LEU A 36 7.43 10.67 4.98
CA LEU A 36 6.23 11.26 5.60
C LEU A 36 5.07 10.27 5.73
N MET A 37 5.09 9.20 4.98
CA MET A 37 3.96 8.29 4.77
C MET A 37 3.35 7.72 6.05
N GLN A 38 4.13 7.55 7.11
CA GLN A 38 3.63 6.95 8.35
C GLN A 38 2.88 7.95 9.22
N GLU A 39 3.42 9.14 9.37
CA GLU A 39 2.91 10.17 10.29
C GLU A 39 2.02 11.21 9.61
N PHE A 40 2.34 11.52 8.34
CA PHE A 40 1.69 12.59 7.59
C PHE A 40 1.26 12.11 6.18
N PRO A 41 0.32 11.16 6.07
CA PRO A 41 -0.09 10.58 4.78
C PRO A 41 -0.72 11.63 3.83
N ASP A 42 -1.38 12.65 4.35
CA ASP A 42 -1.93 13.77 3.53
C ASP A 42 -0.80 14.55 2.83
N SER A 43 0.26 14.86 3.58
CA SER A 43 1.43 15.55 3.03
C SER A 43 2.16 14.68 2.02
N ALA A 44 2.28 13.38 2.30
CA ALA A 44 2.85 12.42 1.36
C ALA A 44 2.03 12.35 0.05
N LEU A 45 0.69 12.32 0.15
CA LEU A 45 -0.19 12.34 -1.01
C LEU A 45 0.01 13.62 -1.84
N SER A 46 0.02 14.78 -1.18
CA SER A 46 0.23 16.07 -1.85
C SER A 46 1.57 16.14 -2.59
N LEU A 47 2.65 15.62 -1.99
CA LEU A 47 3.96 15.52 -2.65
C LEU A 47 3.91 14.63 -3.89
N LEU A 48 3.27 13.46 -3.80
CA LEU A 48 3.15 12.53 -4.92
C LEU A 48 2.33 13.12 -6.07
N GLU A 49 1.25 13.83 -5.76
CA GLU A 49 0.40 14.49 -6.74
C GLU A 49 1.07 15.74 -7.37
N SER A 50 2.09 16.30 -6.71
CA SER A 50 2.88 17.39 -7.27
C SER A 50 3.91 16.96 -8.33
N ILE A 51 4.13 15.63 -8.48
CA ILE A 51 5.05 15.12 -9.49
C ILE A 51 4.47 15.40 -10.88
N SER A 52 5.16 16.30 -11.61
CA SER A 52 4.80 16.62 -12.99
C SER A 52 5.06 15.40 -13.88
N HIS A 53 4.12 15.07 -14.74
CA HIS A 53 4.29 14.00 -15.74
C HIS A 53 4.61 12.61 -15.15
N PRO A 54 3.83 12.08 -14.17
CA PRO A 54 4.09 10.77 -13.59
C PRO A 54 4.06 9.63 -14.62
N GLU A 55 3.41 9.86 -15.76
CA GLU A 55 3.40 8.93 -16.90
C GLU A 55 4.76 8.78 -17.59
N LYS A 56 5.67 9.74 -17.42
CA LYS A 56 7.04 9.71 -17.95
C LYS A 56 8.03 8.99 -17.04
N LEU A 57 7.65 8.72 -15.79
CA LEU A 57 8.46 7.92 -14.88
C LEU A 57 8.67 6.52 -15.46
N SER A 58 9.84 5.94 -15.23
CA SER A 58 10.19 4.62 -15.76
C SER A 58 10.83 3.72 -14.70
N GLY A 59 10.86 2.42 -14.96
CA GLY A 59 11.56 1.47 -14.11
C GLY A 59 11.08 1.50 -12.65
N SER A 60 12.03 1.57 -11.71
CA SER A 60 11.75 1.59 -10.28
C SER A 60 11.02 2.84 -9.81
N GLU A 61 11.31 4.01 -10.39
CA GLU A 61 10.65 5.26 -10.00
C GLU A 61 9.14 5.20 -10.25
N ARG A 62 8.73 4.70 -11.41
CA ARG A 62 7.31 4.50 -11.73
C ARG A 62 6.66 3.46 -10.82
N ALA A 63 7.39 2.39 -10.51
CA ALA A 63 6.89 1.34 -9.62
C ALA A 63 6.76 1.84 -8.17
N ASP A 64 7.75 2.60 -7.68
CA ASP A 64 7.70 3.21 -6.35
C ASP A 64 6.60 4.28 -6.25
N TYR A 65 6.45 5.12 -7.28
CA TYR A 65 5.33 6.07 -7.37
C TYR A 65 3.98 5.36 -7.24
N ALA A 66 3.79 4.26 -7.97
CA ALA A 66 2.55 3.48 -7.90
C ALA A 66 2.30 2.90 -6.51
N ILE A 67 3.33 2.36 -5.84
CA ILE A 67 3.22 1.86 -4.46
C ILE A 67 2.87 2.99 -3.50
N PHE A 68 3.60 4.09 -3.56
CA PHE A 68 3.44 5.18 -2.59
C PHE A 68 2.11 5.90 -2.75
N LEU A 69 1.68 6.17 -3.97
CA LEU A 69 0.40 6.80 -4.23
C LEU A 69 -0.76 5.91 -3.75
N THR A 70 -0.72 4.61 -4.06
CA THR A 70 -1.73 3.66 -3.57
C THR A 70 -1.69 3.56 -2.05
N ARG A 71 -0.50 3.55 -1.43
CA ARG A 71 -0.33 3.54 0.03
C ARG A 71 -0.93 4.77 0.69
N ALA A 72 -0.64 5.98 0.18
CA ALA A 72 -1.19 7.22 0.72
C ALA A 72 -2.72 7.22 0.65
N ARG A 73 -3.28 6.87 -0.51
CA ARG A 73 -4.73 6.76 -0.71
C ARG A 73 -5.37 5.73 0.21
N THR A 74 -4.77 4.53 0.34
CA THR A 74 -5.27 3.48 1.26
C THR A 74 -5.30 3.99 2.71
N LYS A 75 -4.26 4.70 3.17
CA LYS A 75 -4.22 5.27 4.53
C LYS A 75 -5.27 6.36 4.75
N LEU A 76 -5.63 7.09 3.71
CA LEU A 76 -6.62 8.16 3.72
C LEU A 76 -8.04 7.68 3.36
N TYR A 77 -8.25 6.38 3.26
CA TYR A 77 -9.53 5.75 2.90
C TYR A 77 -10.07 6.23 1.54
N VAL A 78 -9.17 6.62 0.62
CA VAL A 78 -9.52 6.91 -0.78
C VAL A 78 -9.58 5.59 -1.53
N HIS A 79 -10.78 5.18 -1.91
CA HIS A 79 -11.01 3.91 -2.60
C HIS A 79 -10.60 3.97 -4.07
N GLU A 80 -9.86 2.94 -4.50
CA GLU A 80 -9.47 2.77 -5.89
C GLU A 80 -10.51 1.93 -6.64
N SER A 81 -10.85 2.34 -7.85
CA SER A 81 -11.78 1.62 -8.73
C SER A 81 -11.06 0.75 -9.78
N SER A 82 -9.73 0.76 -9.80
CA SER A 82 -8.92 0.02 -10.76
C SER A 82 -7.54 -0.29 -10.18
N ASP A 83 -7.01 -1.47 -10.50
CA ASP A 83 -5.64 -1.86 -10.15
C ASP A 83 -4.58 -1.39 -11.17
N SER A 84 -4.95 -0.62 -12.20
CA SER A 84 -4.08 -0.27 -13.32
C SER A 84 -2.76 0.39 -12.87
N LEU A 85 -2.81 1.26 -11.87
CA LEU A 85 -1.64 1.92 -11.32
C LEU A 85 -0.73 0.93 -10.59
N ILE A 86 -1.24 0.25 -9.57
CA ILE A 86 -0.47 -0.64 -8.71
C ILE A 86 -0.03 -1.93 -9.41
N ARG A 87 -0.75 -2.35 -10.46
CA ARG A 87 -0.38 -3.49 -11.31
C ARG A 87 1.00 -3.31 -11.92
N PHE A 88 1.35 -2.09 -12.34
CA PHE A 88 2.69 -1.80 -12.84
C PHE A 88 3.77 -2.14 -11.81
N ALA A 89 3.59 -1.75 -10.56
CA ALA A 89 4.53 -2.05 -9.49
C ALA A 89 4.67 -3.57 -9.24
N VAL A 90 3.55 -4.30 -9.21
CA VAL A 90 3.59 -5.76 -9.08
C VAL A 90 4.34 -6.39 -10.24
N ASP A 91 4.05 -5.98 -11.48
CA ASP A 91 4.71 -6.52 -12.67
C ASP A 91 6.21 -6.22 -12.69
N TYR A 92 6.61 -5.06 -12.21
CA TYR A 92 8.01 -4.68 -12.08
C TYR A 92 8.72 -5.48 -10.98
N TYR A 93 8.16 -5.52 -9.76
CA TYR A 93 8.82 -6.11 -8.60
C TYR A 93 8.68 -7.63 -8.48
N LYS A 94 7.75 -8.30 -9.17
CA LYS A 94 7.56 -9.76 -9.06
C LYS A 94 8.83 -10.59 -9.31
N ARG A 95 9.75 -10.09 -10.17
CA ARG A 95 11.03 -10.71 -10.48
C ARG A 95 12.22 -10.05 -9.78
N SER A 96 12.00 -9.04 -8.98
CA SER A 96 13.04 -8.31 -8.27
C SER A 96 13.50 -9.08 -7.03
N TRP A 97 14.74 -8.85 -6.61
CA TRP A 97 15.26 -9.29 -5.31
C TRP A 97 14.85 -8.34 -4.17
N ASN A 98 14.25 -7.18 -4.45
CA ASN A 98 13.73 -6.27 -3.44
C ASN A 98 12.42 -6.82 -2.87
N ASN A 99 12.53 -7.64 -1.83
CA ASN A 99 11.38 -8.28 -1.20
C ASN A 99 10.48 -7.27 -0.46
N GLU A 100 11.05 -6.16 0.03
CA GLU A 100 10.27 -5.09 0.65
C GLU A 100 9.27 -4.47 -0.34
N ARG A 101 9.75 -4.00 -1.49
CA ARG A 101 8.90 -3.41 -2.53
C ARG A 101 7.95 -4.43 -3.14
N LYS A 102 8.42 -5.67 -3.31
CA LYS A 102 7.57 -6.78 -3.79
C LYS A 102 6.40 -7.04 -2.84
N MET A 103 6.67 -7.13 -1.53
CA MET A 103 5.65 -7.29 -0.49
C MET A 103 4.68 -6.12 -0.51
N GLN A 104 5.17 -4.88 -0.52
CA GLN A 104 4.33 -3.69 -0.57
C GLN A 104 3.44 -3.66 -1.81
N ALA A 105 3.98 -3.99 -2.98
CA ALA A 105 3.21 -4.03 -4.23
C ALA A 105 2.05 -5.03 -4.16
N TYR A 106 2.29 -6.25 -3.66
CA TYR A 106 1.23 -7.23 -3.45
C TYR A 106 0.23 -6.78 -2.39
N TYR A 107 0.70 -6.28 -1.25
CA TYR A 107 -0.15 -5.82 -0.17
C TYR A 107 -1.12 -4.72 -0.63
N TYR A 108 -0.60 -3.67 -1.28
CA TYR A 108 -1.44 -2.56 -1.72
C TYR A 108 -2.34 -2.91 -2.90
N ARG A 109 -1.92 -3.83 -3.79
CA ARG A 109 -2.86 -4.35 -4.79
C ARG A 109 -3.96 -5.21 -4.17
N GLY A 110 -3.64 -5.97 -3.13
CA GLY A 110 -4.63 -6.67 -2.32
C GLY A 110 -5.66 -5.71 -1.72
N CYS A 111 -5.22 -4.55 -1.19
CA CYS A 111 -6.12 -3.50 -0.69
C CYS A 111 -7.02 -2.96 -1.81
N VAL A 112 -6.47 -2.67 -2.99
CA VAL A 112 -7.24 -2.22 -4.15
C VAL A 112 -8.29 -3.26 -4.56
N TYR A 113 -7.94 -4.54 -4.64
CA TYR A 113 -8.89 -5.60 -4.97
C TYR A 113 -9.98 -5.75 -3.91
N ARG A 114 -9.66 -5.61 -2.62
CA ARG A 114 -10.66 -5.57 -1.55
C ARG A 114 -11.65 -4.41 -1.75
N ASP A 115 -11.14 -3.23 -2.06
CA ASP A 115 -11.97 -2.04 -2.29
C ASP A 115 -12.87 -2.22 -3.54
N MET A 116 -12.37 -2.90 -4.57
CA MET A 116 -13.11 -3.31 -5.76
C MET A 116 -14.07 -4.50 -5.52
N ARG A 117 -14.16 -5.03 -4.31
CA ARG A 117 -14.95 -6.24 -3.96
C ARG A 117 -14.51 -7.51 -4.69
N CYS A 118 -13.27 -7.58 -5.16
CA CYS A 118 -12.66 -8.74 -5.80
C CYS A 118 -11.93 -9.60 -4.75
N MET A 119 -12.66 -10.21 -3.82
CA MET A 119 -12.09 -10.85 -2.61
C MET A 119 -11.11 -11.98 -2.92
N ASP A 120 -11.35 -12.80 -3.93
CA ASP A 120 -10.45 -13.89 -4.33
C ASP A 120 -9.07 -13.35 -4.77
N LEU A 121 -9.06 -12.24 -5.53
CA LEU A 121 -7.83 -11.59 -5.96
C LEU A 121 -7.12 -10.91 -4.79
N ALA A 122 -7.87 -10.29 -3.89
CA ALA A 122 -7.33 -9.68 -2.67
C ALA A 122 -6.63 -10.73 -1.79
N VAL A 123 -7.30 -11.85 -1.49
CA VAL A 123 -6.74 -12.97 -0.71
C VAL A 123 -5.46 -13.49 -1.36
N LYS A 124 -5.50 -13.73 -2.68
CA LYS A 124 -4.31 -14.20 -3.42
C LYS A 124 -3.12 -13.26 -3.22
N ASP A 125 -3.32 -11.96 -3.33
CA ASP A 125 -2.24 -10.98 -3.21
C ASP A 125 -1.77 -10.82 -1.77
N PHE A 126 -2.65 -10.81 -0.77
CA PHE A 126 -2.24 -10.81 0.63
C PHE A 126 -1.42 -12.07 0.99
N LEU A 127 -1.78 -13.24 0.46
CA LEU A 127 -0.98 -14.45 0.63
C LEU A 127 0.38 -14.37 -0.08
N GLN A 128 0.48 -13.68 -1.24
CA GLN A 128 1.78 -13.43 -1.87
C GLN A 128 2.63 -12.46 -1.03
N ALA A 129 2.04 -11.42 -0.45
CA ALA A 129 2.74 -10.51 0.46
C ALA A 129 3.33 -11.26 1.67
N LEU A 130 2.55 -12.16 2.30
CA LEU A 130 3.02 -13.01 3.42
C LEU A 130 4.21 -13.90 3.05
N LYS A 131 4.25 -14.41 1.82
CA LYS A 131 5.36 -15.29 1.37
C LYS A 131 6.69 -14.58 1.22
N VAL A 132 6.67 -13.27 1.00
CA VAL A 132 7.86 -12.48 0.68
C VAL A 132 8.15 -11.38 1.69
N ILE A 133 7.35 -11.26 2.76
CA ILE A 133 7.53 -10.22 3.77
C ILE A 133 8.93 -10.35 4.41
N PRO A 134 9.76 -9.29 4.37
CA PRO A 134 11.03 -9.27 5.07
C PRO A 134 10.78 -9.16 6.58
N LYS A 135 11.70 -9.72 7.37
CA LYS A 135 11.60 -9.70 8.84
C LYS A 135 11.53 -8.28 9.41
N GLU A 136 12.22 -7.36 8.80
CA GLU A 136 12.26 -5.94 9.17
C GLU A 136 10.90 -5.25 8.97
N SER A 137 10.10 -5.76 8.03
CA SER A 137 8.78 -5.20 7.69
C SER A 137 7.62 -5.87 8.42
N GLU A 138 7.86 -6.98 9.12
CA GLU A 138 6.81 -7.70 9.85
C GLU A 138 6.10 -6.81 10.86
N TYR A 139 6.83 -5.90 11.54
CA TYR A 139 6.25 -4.98 12.50
C TYR A 139 5.15 -4.08 11.91
N LEU A 140 5.31 -3.64 10.66
CA LEU A 140 4.36 -2.73 10.04
C LEU A 140 3.22 -3.46 9.32
N TYR A 141 3.50 -4.60 8.72
CA TYR A 141 2.60 -5.21 7.74
C TYR A 141 1.97 -6.53 8.17
N LEU A 142 2.63 -7.32 9.02
CA LEU A 142 2.19 -8.69 9.28
C LEU A 142 0.79 -8.76 9.90
N GLY A 143 0.52 -7.96 10.93
CA GLY A 143 -0.80 -7.87 11.56
C GLY A 143 -1.86 -7.36 10.58
N ALA A 144 -1.54 -6.29 9.83
CA ALA A 144 -2.45 -5.71 8.86
C ALA A 144 -2.78 -6.66 7.69
N ILE A 145 -1.84 -7.48 7.25
CA ILE A 145 -2.12 -8.49 6.21
C ILE A 145 -3.11 -9.54 6.74
N TYR A 146 -2.92 -10.06 7.95
CA TYR A 146 -3.86 -11.02 8.53
C TYR A 146 -5.24 -10.41 8.78
N GLU A 147 -5.31 -9.15 9.18
CA GLU A 147 -6.57 -8.44 9.36
C GLU A 147 -7.33 -8.26 8.04
N ASN A 148 -6.63 -7.88 6.98
CA ASN A 148 -7.23 -7.78 5.64
C ASN A 148 -7.68 -9.16 5.10
N LEU A 149 -6.89 -10.22 5.32
CA LEU A 149 -7.30 -11.58 4.98
C LEU A 149 -8.57 -11.98 5.73
N ALA A 150 -8.64 -11.68 7.04
CA ALA A 150 -9.81 -11.98 7.84
C ALA A 150 -11.07 -11.29 7.30
N GLY A 151 -10.97 -10.00 6.96
CA GLY A 151 -12.06 -9.25 6.33
C GLY A 151 -12.49 -9.87 5.00
N CYS A 152 -11.56 -10.23 4.13
CA CYS A 152 -11.87 -10.88 2.85
C CYS A 152 -12.53 -12.24 3.04
N TYR A 153 -12.09 -13.05 3.99
CA TYR A 153 -12.71 -14.34 4.31
C TYR A 153 -14.12 -14.17 4.89
N ALA A 154 -14.33 -13.18 5.76
CA ALA A 154 -15.65 -12.89 6.31
C ALA A 154 -16.66 -12.52 5.22
N GLU A 155 -16.28 -11.67 4.27
CA GLU A 155 -17.12 -11.29 3.12
C GLU A 155 -17.45 -12.48 2.19
N GLN A 156 -16.60 -13.52 2.18
CA GLN A 156 -16.83 -14.77 1.45
C GLN A 156 -17.59 -15.82 2.29
N ASN A 157 -18.05 -15.49 3.48
CA ASN A 157 -18.67 -16.40 4.45
C ASN A 157 -17.75 -17.54 4.92
N LEU A 158 -16.44 -17.40 4.75
CA LEU A 158 -15.41 -18.33 5.24
C LEU A 158 -15.08 -18.02 6.70
N TYR A 159 -16.08 -18.14 7.59
CA TYR A 159 -16.01 -17.65 8.97
C TYR A 159 -14.91 -18.29 9.81
N LYS A 160 -14.59 -19.57 9.57
CA LYS A 160 -13.49 -20.26 10.28
C LYS A 160 -12.13 -19.65 9.94
N ASP A 161 -11.91 -19.38 8.65
CA ASP A 161 -10.67 -18.78 8.16
C ASP A 161 -10.56 -17.32 8.62
N ALA A 162 -11.68 -16.59 8.59
CA ALA A 162 -11.76 -15.23 9.12
C ALA A 162 -11.39 -15.16 10.60
N MET A 163 -11.99 -16.03 11.43
CA MET A 163 -11.65 -16.12 12.87
C MET A 163 -10.18 -16.46 13.10
N HIS A 164 -9.64 -17.45 12.36
CA HIS A 164 -8.23 -17.80 12.46
C HIS A 164 -7.33 -16.61 12.12
N ALA A 165 -7.61 -15.90 11.05
CA ALA A 165 -6.82 -14.75 10.63
C ALA A 165 -6.92 -13.58 11.62
N HIS A 166 -8.10 -13.27 12.18
CA HIS A 166 -8.23 -12.26 13.24
C HIS A 166 -7.46 -12.64 14.51
N HIS A 167 -7.49 -13.92 14.93
CA HIS A 167 -6.69 -14.37 16.05
C HIS A 167 -5.18 -14.23 15.79
N LYS A 168 -4.72 -14.51 14.56
CA LYS A 168 -3.33 -14.28 14.18
C LYS A 168 -2.96 -12.79 14.23
N ALA A 169 -3.81 -11.91 13.71
CA ALA A 169 -3.60 -10.46 13.81
C ALA A 169 -3.50 -10.03 15.28
N HIS A 170 -4.41 -10.49 16.12
CA HIS A 170 -4.45 -10.19 17.56
C HIS A 170 -3.15 -10.62 18.27
N GLU A 171 -2.69 -11.88 18.07
CA GLU A 171 -1.42 -12.37 18.64
C GLU A 171 -0.22 -11.51 18.24
N ILE A 172 -0.19 -11.07 16.96
CA ILE A 172 0.86 -10.23 16.41
C ILE A 172 0.84 -8.85 17.06
N TYR A 173 -0.33 -8.22 17.17
CA TYR A 173 -0.48 -6.89 17.75
C TYR A 173 -0.15 -6.86 19.26
N ILE A 174 -0.48 -7.92 19.99
CA ILE A 174 -0.02 -8.08 21.41
C ILE A 174 1.50 -8.04 21.48
N LYS A 175 2.19 -8.86 20.65
CA LYS A 175 3.66 -8.89 20.64
C LYS A 175 4.27 -7.55 20.24
N GLN A 176 3.59 -6.80 19.39
CA GLN A 176 4.01 -5.50 18.89
C GLN A 176 3.62 -4.34 19.82
N LYS A 177 2.80 -4.58 20.86
CA LYS A 177 2.22 -3.55 21.75
C LYS A 177 1.51 -2.46 20.96
N LYS A 178 0.66 -2.86 20.00
CA LYS A 178 0.00 -1.99 19.03
C LYS A 178 -1.49 -1.94 19.33
N ASP A 179 -1.89 -1.00 20.18
CA ASP A 179 -3.25 -0.91 20.72
C ASP A 179 -4.31 -0.70 19.64
N ASP A 180 -4.05 0.19 18.67
CA ASP A 180 -4.96 0.39 17.54
C ASP A 180 -5.20 -0.91 16.76
N GLY A 181 -4.15 -1.71 16.54
CA GLY A 181 -4.26 -3.00 15.88
C GLY A 181 -5.09 -4.01 16.69
N LEU A 182 -4.90 -4.03 18.03
CA LEU A 182 -5.67 -4.87 18.92
C LEU A 182 -7.16 -4.56 18.86
N PHE A 183 -7.51 -3.26 18.91
CA PHE A 183 -8.88 -2.82 18.73
C PHE A 183 -9.52 -3.39 17.45
N TYR A 184 -8.84 -3.24 16.31
CA TYR A 184 -9.39 -3.72 15.04
C TYR A 184 -9.51 -5.24 14.98
N ALA A 185 -8.52 -5.99 15.48
CA ALA A 185 -8.56 -7.44 15.50
C ALA A 185 -9.70 -7.98 16.38
N VAL A 186 -9.87 -7.44 17.60
CA VAL A 186 -10.95 -7.83 18.53
C VAL A 186 -12.33 -7.45 17.98
N ARG A 187 -12.46 -6.25 17.43
CA ARG A 187 -13.70 -5.82 16.76
C ARG A 187 -14.03 -6.72 15.57
N GLY A 188 -13.02 -7.14 14.81
CA GLY A 188 -13.19 -8.06 13.68
C GLY A 188 -13.72 -9.42 14.08
N ILE A 189 -13.28 -9.97 15.22
CA ILE A 189 -13.85 -11.20 15.79
C ILE A 189 -15.34 -11.00 16.11
N GLY A 190 -15.70 -9.87 16.73
CA GLY A 190 -17.09 -9.51 16.99
C GLY A 190 -17.94 -9.44 15.72
N TYR A 191 -17.36 -8.86 14.64
CA TYR A 191 -18.00 -8.79 13.34
C TYR A 191 -18.28 -10.18 12.75
N VAL A 192 -17.35 -11.12 12.83
CA VAL A 192 -17.57 -12.51 12.37
C VAL A 192 -18.69 -13.18 13.16
N PHE A 193 -18.78 -13.00 14.48
CA PHE A 193 -19.92 -13.50 15.28
C PHE A 193 -21.23 -12.87 14.86
N MET A 194 -21.24 -11.58 14.55
CA MET A 194 -22.43 -10.89 14.04
C MET A 194 -22.91 -11.50 12.71
N LEU A 195 -22.00 -11.76 11.77
CA LEU A 195 -22.33 -12.41 10.50
C LEU A 195 -22.89 -13.83 10.67
N GLN A 196 -22.50 -14.52 11.74
CA GLN A 196 -23.04 -15.85 12.12
C GLN A 196 -24.34 -15.76 12.92
N HIS A 197 -24.92 -14.58 13.09
CA HIS A 197 -26.11 -14.33 13.91
C HIS A 197 -25.94 -14.68 15.41
N GLN A 198 -24.69 -14.73 15.91
CA GLN A 198 -24.37 -14.98 17.31
C GLN A 198 -24.23 -13.64 18.05
N LEU A 199 -25.35 -12.95 18.23
CA LEU A 199 -25.38 -11.55 18.67
C LEU A 199 -24.81 -11.35 20.09
N ASP A 200 -25.03 -12.28 21.01
CA ASP A 200 -24.49 -12.19 22.38
C ASP A 200 -22.95 -12.25 22.36
N SER A 201 -22.39 -13.16 21.57
CA SER A 201 -20.93 -13.27 21.39
C SER A 201 -20.36 -12.02 20.71
N ALA A 202 -21.05 -11.50 19.68
CA ALA A 202 -20.64 -10.28 19.01
C ALA A 202 -20.56 -9.11 19.97
N LEU A 203 -21.59 -8.94 20.82
CA LEU A 203 -21.65 -7.87 21.81
C LEU A 203 -20.46 -7.95 22.80
N VAL A 204 -20.14 -9.14 23.30
CA VAL A 204 -19.00 -9.36 24.21
C VAL A 204 -17.69 -8.93 23.57
N TYR A 205 -17.47 -9.27 22.28
CA TYR A 205 -16.23 -8.88 21.61
C TYR A 205 -16.19 -7.40 21.23
N TYR A 206 -17.32 -6.78 20.91
CA TYR A 206 -17.36 -5.33 20.70
C TYR A 206 -17.07 -4.57 21.99
N GLN A 207 -17.58 -5.05 23.15
CA GLN A 207 -17.26 -4.46 24.46
C GLN A 207 -15.76 -4.60 24.76
N LYS A 208 -15.17 -5.79 24.56
CA LYS A 208 -13.73 -6.02 24.75
C LYS A 208 -12.84 -5.17 23.83
N ALA A 209 -13.35 -4.74 22.69
CA ALA A 209 -12.59 -3.84 21.80
C ALA A 209 -12.56 -2.40 22.33
N LEU A 210 -13.47 -2.01 23.21
CA LEU A 210 -13.54 -0.67 23.79
C LEU A 210 -12.75 -0.54 25.10
N ASP A 211 -12.47 -1.66 25.77
CA ASP A 211 -11.68 -1.75 27.01
C ASP A 211 -10.17 -1.70 26.70
#